data_0cdd0dcd692fe9a902d34598f71a658c
#
_entry.id   0cdd0dcd692fe9a902d34598f71a658c
#
_cell.length_a   1.000
_cell.length_b   1.000
_cell.length_c   1.000
_cell.angle_alpha   90.00
_cell.angle_beta   90.00
_cell.angle_gamma   90.00
#
_symmetry.space_group_name_H-M   'P 1'
#
loop_
_entity.id
_entity.type
_entity.pdbx_description
1 polymer ?
#
loop_
_entity_poly.entity_id
_entity_poly.type
_entity_poly.pdbx_seq_one_letter_code
_entity_poly.pdbx_strand_id
1 'polypeptide(L)'
;EALRQELQTISIENEALTAEVQGLQAEMAQQSALPQAIEEQKAEGFRLLSALERQIKAGESDRKIAYLTFDDGPYDNTTAAILDILKEKGVHATFFLRNRPDHVAEIRREIREGHSIANHSYSHKIRAVYESAASCIREIRDQQAWLTETVGVTPEIYRFPGGSPTAGKNKAAIAAALAADGLGYVDWNCYTGDGLPGELTAEKAYRTAISTVGDQKIVVMLMHDYSAATLAALPDIIDTLKAEGYLMMPLFKDSVMIRWA
;
A
#
# COMPACT_ATOMS: atom_id res chain seq x y z
N GLU A 1 45.25 -19.48 -51.28
CA GLU A 1 45.35 -20.07 -49.94
C GLU A 1 45.02 -19.02 -48.86
N ALA A 2 45.60 -17.82 -48.91
CA ALA A 2 45.34 -16.74 -47.96
C ALA A 2 43.85 -16.32 -47.90
N LEU A 3 43.18 -16.15 -49.05
CA LEU A 3 41.75 -15.81 -49.12
C LEU A 3 40.84 -16.91 -48.53
N ARG A 4 41.23 -18.16 -48.62
CA ARG A 4 40.45 -19.26 -47.99
C ARG A 4 40.59 -19.26 -46.47
N GLN A 5 41.78 -18.95 -45.96
CA GLN A 5 42.02 -18.82 -44.53
C GLN A 5 41.24 -17.63 -43.95
N GLU A 6 41.23 -16.51 -44.66
CA GLU A 6 40.48 -15.31 -44.23
C GLU A 6 38.95 -15.54 -44.20
N LEU A 7 38.40 -16.21 -45.23
CA LEU A 7 37.00 -16.60 -45.25
C LEU A 7 36.64 -17.60 -44.13
N GLN A 8 37.55 -18.49 -43.78
CA GLN A 8 37.30 -19.45 -42.70
C GLN A 8 37.34 -18.77 -41.32
N THR A 9 38.23 -17.79 -41.13
CA THR A 9 38.27 -16.95 -39.89
C THR A 9 36.99 -16.14 -39.74
N ILE A 10 36.52 -15.46 -40.80
CA ILE A 10 35.29 -14.70 -40.80
C ILE A 10 34.05 -15.59 -40.53
N SER A 11 34.05 -16.81 -41.05
CA SER A 11 32.96 -17.77 -40.77
C SER A 11 32.90 -18.16 -39.30
N ILE A 12 34.03 -18.42 -38.67
CA ILE A 12 34.12 -18.75 -37.23
C ILE A 12 33.72 -17.56 -36.36
N GLU A 13 34.17 -16.36 -36.70
CA GLU A 13 33.79 -15.14 -35.98
C GLU A 13 32.29 -14.87 -36.10
N ASN A 14 31.69 -15.07 -37.27
CA ASN A 14 30.22 -14.92 -37.44
C ASN A 14 29.42 -15.97 -36.67
N GLU A 15 29.88 -17.21 -36.56
CA GLU A 15 29.24 -18.24 -35.75
C GLU A 15 29.31 -17.88 -34.25
N ALA A 16 30.47 -17.40 -33.78
CA ALA A 16 30.62 -16.95 -32.40
C ALA A 16 29.75 -15.75 -32.08
N LEU A 17 29.66 -14.77 -32.97
CA LEU A 17 28.82 -13.58 -32.81
C LEU A 17 27.33 -13.96 -32.81
N THR A 18 26.92 -14.91 -33.63
CA THR A 18 25.56 -15.41 -33.67
C THR A 18 25.17 -16.11 -32.37
N ALA A 19 26.06 -16.90 -31.78
CA ALA A 19 25.84 -17.55 -30.50
C ALA A 19 25.75 -16.53 -29.35
N GLU A 20 26.57 -15.49 -29.36
CA GLU A 20 26.53 -14.41 -28.40
C GLU A 20 25.19 -13.61 -28.48
N VAL A 21 24.75 -13.27 -29.69
CA VAL A 21 23.45 -12.60 -29.89
C VAL A 21 22.30 -13.47 -29.41
N GLN A 22 22.31 -14.77 -29.65
CA GLN A 22 21.28 -15.70 -29.14
C GLN A 22 21.31 -15.77 -27.60
N GLY A 23 22.48 -15.78 -26.99
CA GLY A 23 22.63 -15.72 -25.53
C GLY A 23 22.01 -14.46 -24.93
N LEU A 24 22.34 -13.29 -25.48
CA LEU A 24 21.80 -12.01 -25.06
C LEU A 24 20.26 -11.93 -25.25
N GLN A 25 19.75 -12.48 -26.33
CA GLN A 25 18.29 -12.56 -26.56
C GLN A 25 17.59 -13.43 -25.53
N ALA A 26 18.19 -14.56 -25.14
CA ALA A 26 17.65 -15.44 -24.09
C ALA A 26 17.65 -14.75 -22.71
N GLU A 27 18.73 -14.04 -22.37
CA GLU A 27 18.81 -13.24 -21.13
C GLU A 27 17.78 -12.11 -21.11
N MET A 28 17.60 -11.39 -22.20
CA MET A 28 16.58 -10.34 -22.32
C MET A 28 15.16 -10.91 -22.17
N ALA A 29 14.88 -12.09 -22.76
CA ALA A 29 13.60 -12.77 -22.61
C ALA A 29 13.36 -13.18 -21.15
N GLN A 30 14.35 -13.69 -20.47
CA GLN A 30 14.28 -14.07 -19.07
C GLN A 30 14.06 -12.84 -18.16
N GLN A 31 14.75 -11.73 -18.40
CA GLN A 31 14.56 -10.48 -17.68
C GLN A 31 13.16 -9.87 -17.92
N SER A 32 12.63 -9.99 -19.13
CA SER A 32 11.27 -9.49 -19.44
C SER A 32 10.16 -10.34 -18.84
N ALA A 33 10.39 -11.63 -18.58
CA ALA A 33 9.41 -12.53 -17.95
C ALA A 33 9.38 -12.39 -16.42
N LEU A 34 10.45 -11.90 -15.79
CA LEU A 34 10.55 -11.77 -14.33
C LEU A 34 9.49 -10.83 -13.72
N PRO A 35 9.21 -9.63 -14.26
CA PRO A 35 8.15 -8.78 -13.75
C PRO A 35 6.77 -9.43 -13.78
N GLN A 36 6.46 -10.16 -14.86
CA GLN A 36 5.18 -10.86 -14.98
C GLN A 36 5.04 -11.99 -13.95
N ALA A 37 6.09 -12.77 -13.73
CA ALA A 37 6.10 -13.83 -12.71
C ALA A 37 5.91 -13.27 -11.29
N ILE A 38 6.50 -12.10 -10.99
CA ILE A 38 6.31 -11.41 -9.72
C ILE A 38 4.85 -10.96 -9.54
N GLU A 39 4.22 -10.40 -10.56
CA GLU A 39 2.83 -9.96 -10.49
C GLU A 39 1.86 -11.15 -10.37
N GLU A 40 2.12 -12.26 -11.04
CA GLU A 40 1.35 -13.51 -10.89
C GLU A 40 1.48 -14.07 -9.46
N GLN A 41 2.66 -14.05 -8.88
CA GLN A 41 2.90 -14.48 -7.50
C GLN A 41 2.20 -13.58 -6.47
N LYS A 42 2.20 -12.27 -6.68
CA LYS A 42 1.44 -11.32 -5.85
C LYS A 42 -0.06 -11.58 -5.95
N ALA A 43 -0.59 -11.75 -7.15
CA ALA A 43 -2.00 -12.02 -7.37
C ALA A 43 -2.45 -13.34 -6.71
N GLU A 44 -1.62 -14.39 -6.75
CA GLU A 44 -1.88 -15.62 -6.00
C GLU A 44 -1.87 -15.40 -4.49
N GLY A 45 -0.88 -14.67 -3.98
CA GLY A 45 -0.79 -14.29 -2.55
C GLY A 45 -2.06 -13.55 -2.08
N PHE A 46 -2.55 -12.60 -2.86
CA PHE A 46 -3.78 -11.87 -2.55
C PHE A 46 -5.03 -12.76 -2.60
N ARG A 47 -5.12 -13.71 -3.54
CA ARG A 47 -6.21 -14.69 -3.56
C ARG A 47 -6.24 -15.56 -2.31
N LEU A 48 -5.09 -16.05 -1.86
CA LEU A 48 -4.96 -16.83 -0.64
C LEU A 48 -5.33 -16.01 0.60
N LEU A 49 -4.91 -14.75 0.66
CA LEU A 49 -5.23 -13.85 1.75
C LEU A 49 -6.73 -13.54 1.80
N SER A 50 -7.38 -13.24 0.67
CA SER A 50 -8.84 -13.08 0.59
C SER A 50 -9.60 -14.32 1.04
N ALA A 51 -9.11 -15.52 0.70
CA ALA A 51 -9.72 -16.76 1.16
C ALA A 51 -9.60 -16.90 2.69
N LEU A 52 -8.43 -16.61 3.24
CA LEU A 52 -8.19 -16.62 4.69
C LEU A 52 -9.09 -15.61 5.43
N GLU A 53 -9.23 -14.39 4.93
CA GLU A 53 -10.11 -13.38 5.50
C GLU A 53 -11.57 -13.85 5.55
N ARG A 54 -12.05 -14.49 4.48
CA ARG A 54 -13.40 -15.08 4.44
C ARG A 54 -13.57 -16.17 5.49
N GLN A 55 -12.59 -17.07 5.64
CA GLN A 55 -12.61 -18.13 6.65
C GLN A 55 -12.62 -17.55 8.08
N ILE A 56 -11.82 -16.51 8.34
CA ILE A 56 -11.82 -15.83 9.64
C ILE A 56 -13.20 -15.22 9.93
N LYS A 57 -13.80 -14.53 8.96
CA LYS A 57 -15.16 -13.95 9.12
C LYS A 57 -16.25 -15.00 9.31
N ALA A 58 -16.13 -16.14 8.67
CA ALA A 58 -17.05 -17.27 8.82
C ALA A 58 -16.86 -18.01 10.16
N GLY A 59 -15.81 -17.70 10.94
CA GLY A 59 -15.47 -18.44 12.15
C GLY A 59 -14.80 -19.79 11.87
N GLU A 60 -14.35 -20.03 10.66
CA GLU A 60 -13.70 -21.26 10.21
C GLU A 60 -12.18 -21.26 10.44
N SER A 61 -11.62 -20.13 10.85
CA SER A 61 -10.20 -19.97 11.13
C SER A 61 -9.96 -19.11 12.37
N ASP A 62 -8.98 -19.54 13.19
CA ASP A 62 -8.50 -18.77 14.36
C ASP A 62 -7.30 -17.89 14.02
N ARG A 63 -6.87 -17.83 12.76
CA ARG A 63 -5.82 -16.93 12.32
C ARG A 63 -6.21 -15.48 12.52
N LYS A 64 -5.19 -14.63 12.69
CA LYS A 64 -5.36 -13.19 12.89
C LYS A 64 -4.61 -12.44 11.80
N ILE A 65 -5.20 -11.34 11.29
CA ILE A 65 -4.58 -10.47 10.28
C ILE A 65 -4.63 -9.04 10.76
N ALA A 66 -3.51 -8.32 10.63
CA ALA A 66 -3.42 -6.89 10.91
C ALA A 66 -2.93 -6.12 9.67
N TYR A 67 -3.66 -5.10 9.30
CA TYR A 67 -3.31 -4.12 8.28
C TYR A 67 -2.88 -2.84 8.98
N LEU A 68 -1.57 -2.54 8.95
CA LEU A 68 -1.04 -1.27 9.42
C LEU A 68 -1.26 -0.23 8.33
N THR A 69 -1.91 0.88 8.66
CA THR A 69 -2.23 1.91 7.67
C THR A 69 -1.83 3.29 8.17
N PHE A 70 -1.25 4.09 7.28
CA PHE A 70 -0.79 5.45 7.55
C PHE A 70 -1.49 6.42 6.61
N ASP A 71 -2.12 7.45 7.18
CA ASP A 71 -2.85 8.47 6.43
C ASP A 71 -2.06 9.78 6.34
N ASP A 72 -2.37 10.60 5.34
CA ASP A 72 -1.90 11.99 5.14
C ASP A 72 -0.51 12.18 4.57
N GLY A 73 0.32 11.16 4.54
CA GLY A 73 1.72 11.26 4.13
C GLY A 73 1.99 11.56 2.66
N PRO A 74 3.27 11.56 2.29
CA PRO A 74 4.46 11.49 3.18
C PRO A 74 4.78 12.77 3.94
N TYR A 75 5.58 12.67 5.02
CA TYR A 75 6.08 13.82 5.81
C TYR A 75 7.60 13.77 6.00
N ASP A 76 8.22 14.96 6.14
CA ASP A 76 9.64 15.10 6.41
C ASP A 76 10.06 14.26 7.62
N ASN A 77 11.16 13.52 7.47
CA ASN A 77 11.82 12.71 8.49
C ASN A 77 10.99 11.59 9.14
N THR A 78 9.69 11.77 9.35
CA THR A 78 8.85 10.75 10.01
C THR A 78 8.52 9.60 9.10
N THR A 79 8.10 9.83 7.87
CA THR A 79 7.81 8.74 6.90
C THR A 79 9.05 7.89 6.65
N ALA A 80 10.22 8.51 6.46
CA ALA A 80 11.46 7.77 6.27
C ALA A 80 11.82 6.87 7.47
N ALA A 81 11.63 7.36 8.70
CA ALA A 81 11.88 6.60 9.92
C ALA A 81 10.85 5.46 10.12
N ILE A 82 9.58 5.67 9.75
CA ILE A 82 8.56 4.61 9.73
C ILE A 82 8.96 3.50 8.76
N LEU A 83 9.41 3.85 7.55
CA LEU A 83 9.86 2.87 6.56
C LEU A 83 11.08 2.07 7.05
N ASP A 84 12.03 2.71 7.77
CA ASP A 84 13.17 2.02 8.38
C ASP A 84 12.69 0.97 9.40
N ILE A 85 11.73 1.32 10.28
CA ILE A 85 11.15 0.40 11.25
C ILE A 85 10.41 -0.75 10.56
N LEU A 86 9.55 -0.45 9.59
CA LEU A 86 8.81 -1.48 8.85
C LEU A 86 9.75 -2.48 8.17
N LYS A 87 10.83 -1.98 7.57
CA LYS A 87 11.87 -2.78 6.94
C LYS A 87 12.61 -3.64 7.96
N GLU A 88 13.06 -3.08 9.09
CA GLU A 88 13.73 -3.81 10.17
C GLU A 88 12.83 -4.92 10.73
N LYS A 89 11.56 -4.61 10.91
CA LYS A 89 10.57 -5.58 11.40
C LYS A 89 10.09 -6.56 10.34
N GLY A 90 10.44 -6.40 9.06
CA GLY A 90 9.97 -7.24 7.95
C GLY A 90 8.45 -7.19 7.78
N VAL A 91 7.86 -5.99 7.83
CA VAL A 91 6.40 -5.77 7.75
C VAL A 91 6.08 -4.82 6.61
N HIS A 92 5.01 -5.12 5.87
CA HIS A 92 4.46 -4.23 4.86
C HIS A 92 3.19 -3.56 5.36
N ALA A 93 3.00 -2.30 4.98
CA ALA A 93 1.89 -1.45 5.38
C ALA A 93 1.16 -0.85 4.16
N THR A 94 0.11 -0.08 4.41
CA THR A 94 -0.60 0.68 3.38
C THR A 94 -0.53 2.16 3.71
N PHE A 95 -0.14 2.97 2.73
CA PHE A 95 -0.07 4.43 2.85
C PHE A 95 -1.21 5.06 2.06
N PHE A 96 -2.09 5.78 2.76
CA PHE A 96 -3.18 6.55 2.17
C PHE A 96 -2.68 7.97 1.91
N LEU A 97 -2.28 8.22 0.68
CA LEU A 97 -1.57 9.42 0.29
C LEU A 97 -2.50 10.51 -0.24
N ARG A 98 -2.20 11.74 0.13
CA ARG A 98 -2.72 12.95 -0.51
C ARG A 98 -1.65 13.55 -1.43
N ASN A 99 -1.98 14.63 -2.15
CA ASN A 99 -1.00 15.27 -3.04
C ASN A 99 0.18 15.86 -2.24
N ARG A 100 1.38 15.34 -2.49
CA ARG A 100 2.64 15.74 -1.86
C ARG A 100 3.78 15.75 -2.89
N PRO A 101 3.79 16.74 -3.79
CA PRO A 101 4.77 16.77 -4.89
C PRO A 101 6.22 16.89 -4.43
N ASP A 102 6.46 17.46 -3.24
CA ASP A 102 7.82 17.61 -2.68
C ASP A 102 8.37 16.31 -2.06
N HIS A 103 7.52 15.27 -1.92
CA HIS A 103 7.85 13.99 -1.27
C HIS A 103 7.77 12.76 -2.20
N VAL A 104 7.97 12.96 -3.49
CA VAL A 104 7.90 11.87 -4.49
C VAL A 104 8.97 10.80 -4.24
N ALA A 105 10.10 11.17 -3.65
CA ALA A 105 11.18 10.22 -3.34
C ALA A 105 10.75 9.21 -2.26
N GLU A 106 10.03 9.67 -1.24
CA GLU A 106 9.46 8.84 -0.17
C GLU A 106 8.38 7.90 -0.73
N ILE A 107 7.46 8.40 -1.57
CA ILE A 107 6.44 7.56 -2.24
C ILE A 107 7.09 6.46 -3.08
N ARG A 108 8.14 6.79 -3.82
CA ARG A 108 8.90 5.79 -4.58
C ARG A 108 9.60 4.79 -3.67
N ARG A 109 10.01 5.18 -2.47
CA ARG A 109 10.59 4.29 -1.47
C ARG A 109 9.53 3.34 -0.91
N GLU A 110 8.34 3.84 -0.54
CA GLU A 110 7.21 3.03 -0.11
C GLU A 110 6.89 1.91 -1.12
N ILE A 111 6.83 2.27 -2.41
CA ILE A 111 6.58 1.31 -3.50
C ILE A 111 7.69 0.27 -3.60
N ARG A 112 8.96 0.71 -3.63
CA ARG A 112 10.10 -0.22 -3.77
C ARG A 112 10.25 -1.17 -2.59
N GLU A 113 9.82 -0.76 -1.40
CA GLU A 113 9.89 -1.58 -0.19
C GLU A 113 8.63 -2.47 -0.02
N GLY A 114 7.72 -2.49 -1.02
CA GLY A 114 6.60 -3.43 -1.10
C GLY A 114 5.34 -3.01 -0.34
N HIS A 115 5.22 -1.74 0.03
CA HIS A 115 4.03 -1.20 0.66
C HIS A 115 2.94 -0.92 -0.38
N SER A 116 1.68 -0.98 0.03
CA SER A 116 0.54 -0.58 -0.82
C SER A 116 0.34 0.93 -0.77
N ILE A 117 0.10 1.53 -1.94
CA ILE A 117 -0.28 2.94 -2.08
C ILE A 117 -1.78 3.04 -2.30
N ALA A 118 -2.42 3.85 -1.50
CA ALA A 118 -3.86 4.09 -1.52
C ALA A 118 -4.17 5.59 -1.61
N ASN A 119 -5.42 5.91 -1.97
CA ASN A 119 -5.85 7.28 -2.23
C ASN A 119 -6.52 7.89 -1.00
N HIS A 120 -6.10 9.11 -0.60
CA HIS A 120 -6.68 9.85 0.53
C HIS A 120 -7.19 11.25 0.16
N SER A 121 -7.72 11.43 -1.04
CA SER A 121 -8.07 12.69 -1.70
C SER A 121 -6.84 13.53 -2.12
N TYR A 122 -7.07 14.51 -2.96
CA TYR A 122 -6.01 15.38 -3.47
C TYR A 122 -5.59 16.44 -2.45
N SER A 123 -6.55 17.21 -1.95
CA SER A 123 -6.26 18.36 -1.08
C SER A 123 -6.43 18.07 0.41
N HIS A 124 -7.21 17.06 0.77
CA HIS A 124 -7.63 16.74 2.15
C HIS A 124 -8.35 17.90 2.87
N LYS A 125 -8.87 18.89 2.14
CA LYS A 125 -9.62 20.01 2.73
C LYS A 125 -11.06 19.59 2.97
N ILE A 126 -11.36 19.03 4.15
CA ILE A 126 -12.63 18.37 4.53
C ILE A 126 -13.86 19.11 4.01
N ARG A 127 -13.95 20.44 4.22
CA ARG A 127 -15.11 21.24 3.77
C ARG A 127 -15.23 21.26 2.24
N ALA A 128 -14.12 21.36 1.51
CA ALA A 128 -14.11 21.37 0.05
C ALA A 128 -14.34 19.96 -0.52
N VAL A 129 -13.68 18.95 0.07
CA VAL A 129 -13.86 17.54 -0.33
C VAL A 129 -15.33 17.15 -0.27
N TYR A 130 -16.05 17.47 0.82
CA TYR A 130 -17.44 17.04 1.05
C TYR A 130 -18.49 18.10 0.75
N GLU A 131 -18.15 19.19 0.07
CA GLU A 131 -19.12 20.19 -0.41
C GLU A 131 -20.24 19.51 -1.21
N SER A 132 -19.90 18.56 -2.06
CA SER A 132 -20.81 17.70 -2.81
C SER A 132 -20.18 16.33 -3.10
N ALA A 133 -20.98 15.37 -3.53
CA ALA A 133 -20.44 14.10 -4.03
C ALA A 133 -19.51 14.33 -5.24
N ALA A 134 -19.87 15.25 -6.14
CA ALA A 134 -19.06 15.57 -7.30
C ALA A 134 -17.70 16.18 -6.94
N SER A 135 -17.63 17.01 -5.89
CA SER A 135 -16.37 17.58 -5.39
C SER A 135 -15.45 16.47 -4.88
N CYS A 136 -15.99 15.54 -4.07
CA CYS A 136 -15.21 14.43 -3.56
C CYS A 136 -14.70 13.49 -4.66
N ILE A 137 -15.57 13.15 -5.62
CA ILE A 137 -15.20 12.30 -6.76
C ILE A 137 -14.08 12.95 -7.59
N ARG A 138 -14.12 14.27 -7.78
CA ARG A 138 -13.04 15.01 -8.47
C ARG A 138 -11.73 14.92 -7.69
N GLU A 139 -11.74 15.19 -6.39
CA GLU A 139 -10.57 15.07 -5.50
C GLU A 139 -9.93 13.67 -5.56
N ILE A 140 -10.76 12.62 -5.60
CA ILE A 140 -10.29 11.24 -5.73
C ILE A 140 -9.63 11.02 -7.10
N ARG A 141 -10.27 11.45 -8.18
CA ARG A 141 -9.77 11.28 -9.55
C ARG A 141 -8.50 12.11 -9.81
N ASP A 142 -8.42 13.32 -9.28
CA ASP A 142 -7.23 14.17 -9.38
C ASP A 142 -6.03 13.51 -8.66
N GLN A 143 -6.24 12.96 -7.46
CA GLN A 143 -5.20 12.22 -6.73
C GLN A 143 -4.80 10.94 -7.45
N GLN A 144 -5.76 10.21 -8.00
CA GLN A 144 -5.53 9.01 -8.81
C GLN A 144 -4.62 9.31 -10.01
N ALA A 145 -4.99 10.34 -10.78
CA ALA A 145 -4.23 10.77 -11.95
C ALA A 145 -2.82 11.19 -11.58
N TRP A 146 -2.69 12.01 -10.52
CA TRP A 146 -1.38 12.47 -10.05
C TRP A 146 -0.45 11.32 -9.65
N LEU A 147 -0.93 10.34 -8.86
CA LEU A 147 -0.12 9.18 -8.47
C LEU A 147 0.26 8.32 -9.68
N THR A 148 -0.69 8.08 -10.59
CA THR A 148 -0.43 7.31 -11.81
C THR A 148 0.65 7.97 -12.68
N GLU A 149 0.54 9.29 -12.90
CA GLU A 149 1.47 10.06 -13.74
C GLU A 149 2.86 10.22 -13.08
N THR A 150 2.90 10.38 -11.75
CA THR A 150 4.13 10.72 -11.03
C THR A 150 4.97 9.50 -10.65
N VAL A 151 4.30 8.43 -10.19
CA VAL A 151 4.98 7.24 -9.65
C VAL A 151 4.58 5.92 -10.33
N GLY A 152 3.68 5.96 -11.31
CA GLY A 152 3.27 4.79 -12.08
C GLY A 152 2.34 3.83 -11.33
N VAL A 153 1.75 4.25 -10.21
CA VAL A 153 0.82 3.44 -9.41
C VAL A 153 -0.57 4.02 -9.49
N THR A 154 -1.54 3.19 -9.86
CA THR A 154 -2.95 3.52 -9.84
C THR A 154 -3.59 2.89 -8.60
N PRO A 155 -3.89 3.68 -7.53
CA PRO A 155 -4.51 3.14 -6.33
C PRO A 155 -5.86 2.47 -6.59
N GLU A 156 -6.10 1.34 -5.93
CA GLU A 156 -7.37 0.59 -6.03
C GLU A 156 -8.23 0.74 -4.77
N ILE A 157 -7.71 1.44 -3.75
CA ILE A 157 -8.36 1.64 -2.45
C ILE A 157 -8.36 3.13 -2.12
N TYR A 158 -9.48 3.59 -1.58
CA TYR A 158 -9.68 4.92 -1.05
C TYR A 158 -9.99 4.89 0.44
N ARG A 159 -9.54 5.90 1.17
CA ARG A 159 -10.02 6.20 2.52
C ARG A 159 -10.59 7.61 2.56
N PHE A 160 -11.79 7.73 3.10
CA PHE A 160 -12.43 9.01 3.29
C PHE A 160 -11.68 9.85 4.32
N PRO A 161 -11.25 11.08 4.03
CA PRO A 161 -10.74 12.01 5.03
C PRO A 161 -11.68 12.13 6.24
N GLY A 162 -11.19 11.78 7.44
CA GLY A 162 -12.00 11.76 8.66
C GLY A 162 -13.00 10.60 8.76
N GLY A 163 -12.87 9.58 7.91
CA GLY A 163 -13.75 8.40 7.87
C GLY A 163 -15.00 8.59 7.03
N SER A 164 -15.57 7.48 6.56
CA SER A 164 -16.70 7.51 5.61
C SER A 164 -17.98 8.25 6.12
N PRO A 165 -18.30 8.29 7.42
CA PRO A 165 -19.44 9.06 7.92
C PRO A 165 -19.30 10.58 7.75
N THR A 166 -18.05 11.10 7.66
CA THR A 166 -17.80 12.53 7.45
C THR A 166 -18.38 13.05 6.13
N ALA A 167 -18.53 12.16 5.13
CA ALA A 167 -19.19 12.49 3.87
C ALA A 167 -20.72 12.73 4.02
N GLY A 168 -21.32 12.36 5.15
CA GLY A 168 -22.74 12.58 5.46
C GLY A 168 -23.66 12.07 4.34
N LYS A 169 -24.59 12.90 3.91
CA LYS A 169 -25.54 12.56 2.83
C LYS A 169 -24.89 12.21 1.49
N ASN A 170 -23.65 12.61 1.26
CA ASN A 170 -22.92 12.35 0.03
C ASN A 170 -22.30 10.94 0.00
N LYS A 171 -22.16 10.24 1.15
CA LYS A 171 -21.48 8.96 1.29
C LYS A 171 -21.94 7.92 0.26
N ALA A 172 -23.26 7.72 0.14
CA ALA A 172 -23.81 6.71 -0.76
C ALA A 172 -23.48 6.97 -2.23
N ALA A 173 -23.59 8.24 -2.67
CA ALA A 173 -23.26 8.62 -4.05
C ALA A 173 -21.75 8.47 -4.33
N ILE A 174 -20.88 8.85 -3.38
CA ILE A 174 -19.43 8.69 -3.51
C ILE A 174 -19.09 7.19 -3.57
N ALA A 175 -19.64 6.37 -2.67
CA ALA A 175 -19.38 4.93 -2.65
C ALA A 175 -19.81 4.23 -3.96
N ALA A 176 -20.94 4.65 -4.54
CA ALA A 176 -21.39 4.15 -5.84
C ALA A 176 -20.43 4.53 -6.97
N ALA A 177 -19.92 5.76 -6.97
CA ALA A 177 -18.94 6.22 -7.95
C ALA A 177 -17.60 5.49 -7.82
N LEU A 178 -17.10 5.29 -6.59
CA LEU A 178 -15.90 4.49 -6.32
C LEU A 178 -16.04 3.08 -6.90
N ALA A 179 -17.19 2.42 -6.64
CA ALA A 179 -17.45 1.08 -7.16
C ALA A 179 -17.50 1.05 -8.69
N ALA A 180 -18.08 2.08 -9.33
CA ALA A 180 -18.11 2.22 -10.79
C ALA A 180 -16.71 2.43 -11.39
N ASP A 181 -15.85 3.16 -10.68
CA ASP A 181 -14.45 3.39 -11.07
C ASP A 181 -13.52 2.21 -10.66
N GLY A 182 -14.07 1.13 -10.09
CA GLY A 182 -13.32 -0.07 -9.67
C GLY A 182 -12.51 0.10 -8.37
N LEU A 183 -12.78 1.16 -7.58
CA LEU A 183 -12.14 1.41 -6.30
C LEU A 183 -12.94 0.82 -5.14
N GLY A 184 -12.23 0.20 -4.18
CA GLY A 184 -12.76 -0.07 -2.85
C GLY A 184 -12.58 1.14 -1.92
N TYR A 185 -13.32 1.17 -0.80
CA TYR A 185 -12.97 2.07 0.30
C TYR A 185 -12.95 1.33 1.63
N VAL A 186 -12.14 1.83 2.55
CA VAL A 186 -11.94 1.23 3.87
C VAL A 186 -11.87 2.31 4.94
N ASP A 187 -12.59 2.08 6.05
CA ASP A 187 -12.40 2.79 7.31
C ASP A 187 -11.38 2.02 8.17
N TRP A 188 -11.48 2.06 9.47
CA TRP A 188 -10.61 1.35 10.42
C TRP A 188 -11.41 0.80 11.60
N ASN A 189 -10.83 -0.11 12.35
CA ASN A 189 -11.43 -0.66 13.57
C ASN A 189 -10.50 -0.61 14.78
N CYS A 190 -9.28 -0.12 14.61
CA CYS A 190 -8.37 0.25 15.68
C CYS A 190 -7.49 1.44 15.29
N TYR A 191 -6.88 2.10 16.27
CA TYR A 191 -6.12 3.34 16.04
C TYR A 191 -5.16 3.63 17.20
N THR A 192 -4.14 4.47 16.95
CA THR A 192 -3.19 4.94 17.99
C THR A 192 -3.70 6.14 18.78
N GLY A 193 -4.70 6.86 18.25
CA GLY A 193 -5.21 8.09 18.84
C GLY A 193 -4.52 9.37 18.35
N ASP A 194 -3.62 9.27 17.38
CA ASP A 194 -2.82 10.38 16.86
C ASP A 194 -3.61 11.40 16.01
N GLY A 195 -4.79 11.03 15.54
CA GLY A 195 -5.75 11.95 14.90
C GLY A 195 -6.71 12.64 15.88
N LEU A 196 -6.62 12.35 17.18
CA LEU A 196 -7.51 12.93 18.19
C LEU A 196 -6.89 14.20 18.82
N PRO A 197 -7.73 15.16 19.28
CA PRO A 197 -7.22 16.33 19.97
C PRO A 197 -6.50 16.00 21.29
N GLY A 198 -5.47 16.77 21.62
CA GLY A 198 -4.73 16.67 22.87
C GLY A 198 -3.32 16.12 22.70
N GLU A 199 -2.57 16.09 23.78
CA GLU A 199 -1.20 15.58 23.79
C GLU A 199 -1.19 14.06 23.73
N LEU A 200 -0.37 13.51 22.84
CA LEU A 200 -0.16 12.09 22.67
C LEU A 200 1.29 11.73 22.97
N THR A 201 1.51 10.82 23.91
CA THR A 201 2.82 10.21 24.18
C THR A 201 2.91 8.85 23.48
N ALA A 202 4.12 8.34 23.27
CA ALA A 202 4.34 7.01 22.70
C ALA A 202 3.65 5.91 23.52
N GLU A 203 3.72 5.99 24.84
CA GLU A 203 3.04 5.04 25.75
C GLU A 203 1.52 5.06 25.56
N LYS A 204 0.94 6.25 25.44
CA LYS A 204 -0.52 6.39 25.21
C LYS A 204 -0.91 5.88 23.82
N ALA A 205 -0.12 6.18 22.80
CA ALA A 205 -0.33 5.66 21.45
C ALA A 205 -0.31 4.13 21.42
N TYR A 206 0.69 3.51 22.03
CA TYR A 206 0.79 2.06 22.18
C TYR A 206 -0.43 1.48 22.92
N ARG A 207 -0.75 1.99 24.10
CA ARG A 207 -1.89 1.49 24.90
C ARG A 207 -3.22 1.63 24.13
N THR A 208 -3.44 2.75 23.44
CA THR A 208 -4.64 2.97 22.65
C THR A 208 -4.70 1.96 21.50
N ALA A 209 -3.59 1.75 20.78
CA ALA A 209 -3.52 0.77 19.70
C ALA A 209 -3.91 -0.62 20.21
N ILE A 210 -3.24 -1.13 21.23
CA ILE A 210 -3.48 -2.49 21.72
C ILE A 210 -4.87 -2.65 22.35
N SER A 211 -5.36 -1.64 23.10
CA SER A 211 -6.71 -1.70 23.68
C SER A 211 -7.81 -1.68 22.61
N THR A 212 -7.60 -0.99 21.48
CA THR A 212 -8.57 -0.95 20.39
C THR A 212 -8.48 -2.16 19.46
N VAL A 213 -7.35 -2.83 19.40
CA VAL A 213 -7.22 -4.15 18.76
C VAL A 213 -8.10 -5.17 19.49
N GLY A 214 -8.00 -5.25 20.83
CA GLY A 214 -8.80 -6.18 21.63
C GLY A 214 -8.75 -7.62 21.10
N ASP A 215 -9.92 -8.26 21.00
CA ASP A 215 -10.05 -9.65 20.52
C ASP A 215 -10.31 -9.76 19.01
N GLN A 216 -10.12 -8.68 18.25
CA GLN A 216 -10.44 -8.65 16.82
C GLN A 216 -9.46 -9.53 16.04
N LYS A 217 -9.96 -10.42 15.20
CA LYS A 217 -9.14 -11.28 14.33
C LYS A 217 -8.69 -10.58 13.03
N ILE A 218 -9.41 -9.58 12.58
CA ILE A 218 -9.04 -8.74 11.43
C ILE A 218 -9.00 -7.29 11.87
N VAL A 219 -7.83 -6.70 11.80
CA VAL A 219 -7.50 -5.36 12.29
C VAL A 219 -7.08 -4.47 11.12
N VAL A 220 -7.71 -3.31 11.00
CA VAL A 220 -7.25 -2.20 10.16
C VAL A 220 -6.90 -1.05 11.09
N MET A 221 -5.62 -0.82 11.29
CA MET A 221 -5.10 0.16 12.25
C MET A 221 -4.87 1.51 11.58
N LEU A 222 -5.59 2.54 12.05
CA LEU A 222 -5.35 3.92 11.64
C LEU A 222 -4.18 4.52 12.41
N MET A 223 -3.24 5.04 11.67
CA MET A 223 -2.10 5.83 12.13
C MET A 223 -1.87 6.99 11.15
N HIS A 224 -1.13 8.00 11.59
CA HIS A 224 -0.68 9.06 10.71
C HIS A 224 0.84 9.16 10.76
N ASP A 225 1.46 9.28 9.61
CA ASP A 225 2.93 9.30 9.52
C ASP A 225 3.57 10.66 9.91
N TYR A 226 2.75 11.68 10.22
CA TYR A 226 3.24 12.90 10.86
C TYR A 226 3.45 12.77 12.38
N SER A 227 2.95 11.70 13.01
CA SER A 227 2.92 11.58 14.47
C SER A 227 4.22 11.02 15.04
N ALA A 228 4.98 11.85 15.74
CA ALA A 228 6.19 11.43 16.45
C ALA A 228 5.88 10.39 17.54
N ALA A 229 4.70 10.49 18.20
CA ALA A 229 4.29 9.52 19.21
C ALA A 229 3.98 8.16 18.60
N THR A 230 3.32 8.13 17.44
CA THR A 230 3.06 6.90 16.68
C THR A 230 4.38 6.30 16.19
N LEU A 231 5.28 7.10 15.62
CA LEU A 231 6.60 6.64 15.21
C LEU A 231 7.35 5.95 16.36
N ALA A 232 7.37 6.57 17.54
CA ALA A 232 8.05 6.02 18.71
C ALA A 232 7.37 4.76 19.27
N ALA A 233 6.05 4.61 19.12
CA ALA A 233 5.29 3.44 19.58
C ALA A 233 5.29 2.27 18.58
N LEU A 234 5.58 2.54 17.31
CA LEU A 234 5.42 1.58 16.21
C LEU A 234 6.20 0.26 16.40
N PRO A 235 7.47 0.25 16.86
CA PRO A 235 8.19 -0.99 17.09
C PRO A 235 7.47 -1.92 18.09
N ASP A 236 7.00 -1.37 19.21
CA ASP A 236 6.32 -2.13 20.27
C ASP A 236 4.94 -2.62 19.82
N ILE A 237 4.21 -1.82 19.03
CA ILE A 237 2.93 -2.22 18.42
C ILE A 237 3.15 -3.43 17.51
N ILE A 238 4.15 -3.37 16.63
CA ILE A 238 4.47 -4.46 15.70
C ILE A 238 4.87 -5.73 16.47
N ASP A 239 5.75 -5.61 17.44
CA ASP A 239 6.24 -6.76 18.23
C ASP A 239 5.10 -7.41 19.01
N THR A 240 4.20 -6.62 19.60
CA THR A 240 3.01 -7.15 20.31
C THR A 240 2.07 -7.88 19.35
N LEU A 241 1.74 -7.30 18.21
CA LEU A 241 0.88 -7.96 17.23
C LEU A 241 1.50 -9.26 16.69
N LYS A 242 2.81 -9.29 16.46
CA LYS A 242 3.53 -10.52 16.10
C LYS A 242 3.45 -11.59 17.18
N ALA A 243 3.69 -11.19 18.44
CA ALA A 243 3.62 -12.10 19.59
C ALA A 243 2.21 -12.68 19.79
N GLU A 244 1.17 -11.90 19.46
CA GLU A 244 -0.22 -12.35 19.49
C GLU A 244 -0.64 -13.16 18.23
N GLY A 245 0.26 -13.40 17.30
CA GLY A 245 0.05 -14.24 16.13
C GLY A 245 -0.64 -13.57 14.95
N TYR A 246 -0.62 -12.24 14.90
CA TYR A 246 -1.14 -11.52 13.73
C TYR A 246 -0.19 -11.65 12.53
N LEU A 247 -0.75 -12.03 11.38
CA LEU A 247 -0.12 -11.88 10.09
C LEU A 247 -0.28 -10.44 9.62
N MET A 248 0.82 -9.71 9.45
CA MET A 248 0.78 -8.32 8.98
C MET A 248 0.98 -8.25 7.47
N MET A 249 0.01 -7.67 6.79
CA MET A 249 -0.05 -7.56 5.33
C MET A 249 -0.47 -6.14 4.93
N PRO A 250 -0.11 -5.68 3.73
CA PRO A 250 -0.70 -4.46 3.17
C PRO A 250 -2.13 -4.76 2.70
N LEU A 251 -3.00 -3.74 2.71
CA LEU A 251 -4.32 -3.81 2.09
C LEU A 251 -4.20 -3.95 0.57
N PHE A 252 -5.12 -4.67 -0.02
CA PHE A 252 -5.26 -4.83 -1.47
C PHE A 252 -6.75 -4.73 -1.84
N LYS A 253 -7.05 -4.63 -3.13
CA LYS A 253 -8.40 -4.37 -3.64
C LYS A 253 -9.48 -5.27 -3.05
N ASP A 254 -9.18 -6.56 -2.90
CA ASP A 254 -10.14 -7.58 -2.44
C ASP A 254 -10.01 -7.90 -0.94
N SER A 255 -9.25 -7.08 -0.18
CA SER A 255 -9.19 -7.18 1.28
C SER A 255 -10.58 -6.96 1.90
N VAL A 256 -10.77 -7.53 3.08
CA VAL A 256 -11.93 -7.23 3.89
C VAL A 256 -11.97 -5.74 4.22
N MET A 257 -12.88 -5.03 3.58
CA MET A 257 -13.07 -3.61 3.79
C MET A 257 -13.90 -3.37 5.06
N ILE A 258 -13.26 -2.87 6.11
CA ILE A 258 -13.95 -2.33 7.29
C ILE A 258 -14.67 -1.05 6.83
N ARG A 259 -15.98 -0.98 7.07
CA ARG A 259 -16.80 0.17 6.68
C ARG A 259 -17.73 0.53 7.82
N TRP A 260 -17.69 1.78 8.22
CA TRP A 260 -18.61 2.27 9.22
C TRP A 260 -20.01 2.47 8.63
N ALA A 261 -21.03 2.32 9.46
CA ALA A 261 -22.43 2.46 9.08
C ALA A 261 -22.81 3.90 8.64
#